data_50b622534afea063918003c0a733f5cc
#
_entry.id   50b622534afea063918003c0a733f5cc
#
_cell.length_a   1.000
_cell.length_b   1.000
_cell.length_c   1.000
_cell.angle_alpha   90.00
_cell.angle_beta   90.00
_cell.angle_gamma   90.00
#
_symmetry.space_group_name_H-M   'P 1'
#
loop_
_entity.id
_entity.type
_entity.pdbx_description
1 polymer ?
#
loop_
_entity_poly.entity_id
_entity_poly.type
_entity_poly.pdbx_seq_one_letter_code
_entity_poly.pdbx_strand_id
1 'polypeptide(L)'
;MSFRFHMLSVLLFDNLDLQIPEVTGDAAELMPWETSDFGQDLWYILQKAFTKVLPMISSAMVICLSLIGIAILLALLSNCHKQASHAVQLTGIIAIASMMLNSAHSMITLASETVTRLSEYGKLLLPVLTAALAAAGGSTSSASLYTVTAVFDAVICAAISHILVPFIYIFLTLCVANSAFEDALLQKLRDLSKWVITWSMKLILTAFTSYISISGIITGTADQAAVKATKMTISSAIPVVGGMLSDASETVLIGASVVKNAAGIYGILALISLLLVPLLQIAIQYALLRIAAALSSLFAKKNICNLMDDFAGAMGFLLAMTGTVCLILLISIVCFLKGMG
;
A
#
# COMPACT_ATOMS: atom_id res chain seq x y z
N MET A 1 -18.85 -18.09 -25.11
CA MET A 1 -18.80 -16.59 -25.17
C MET A 1 -17.37 -16.08 -24.93
N SER A 2 -16.54 -16.82 -24.25
CA SER A 2 -15.12 -16.59 -23.91
C SER A 2 -14.21 -16.45 -25.15
N PHE A 3 -14.37 -17.30 -26.14
CA PHE A 3 -13.59 -17.23 -27.39
C PHE A 3 -13.77 -15.89 -28.16
N ARG A 4 -14.88 -15.21 -27.94
CA ARG A 4 -15.14 -13.89 -28.56
C ARG A 4 -14.37 -12.73 -27.87
N PHE A 5 -14.06 -12.84 -26.58
CA PHE A 5 -13.35 -11.77 -25.86
C PHE A 5 -11.85 -11.81 -26.16
N HIS A 6 -11.28 -13.00 -26.17
CA HIS A 6 -9.88 -13.19 -26.58
C HIS A 6 -9.70 -12.86 -28.07
N MET A 7 -10.68 -13.22 -28.91
CA MET A 7 -10.66 -12.91 -30.34
C MET A 7 -10.91 -11.41 -30.63
N LEU A 8 -11.72 -10.71 -29.82
CA LEU A 8 -11.94 -9.27 -29.96
C LEU A 8 -10.77 -8.44 -29.45
N SER A 9 -10.12 -8.85 -28.36
CA SER A 9 -8.88 -8.23 -27.90
C SER A 9 -7.75 -8.44 -28.91
N VAL A 10 -7.61 -9.65 -29.43
CA VAL A 10 -6.63 -9.97 -30.49
C VAL A 10 -6.94 -9.21 -31.78
N LEU A 11 -8.19 -9.16 -32.24
CA LEU A 11 -8.57 -8.46 -33.48
C LEU A 11 -8.50 -6.93 -33.41
N LEU A 12 -8.77 -6.31 -32.25
CA LEU A 12 -8.64 -4.86 -32.07
C LEU A 12 -7.20 -4.41 -31.86
N PHE A 13 -6.36 -5.24 -31.23
CA PHE A 13 -4.98 -4.92 -30.91
C PHE A 13 -3.99 -5.49 -31.91
N ASP A 14 -4.34 -6.54 -32.66
CA ASP A 14 -3.51 -7.14 -33.72
C ASP A 14 -3.24 -6.14 -34.88
N ASN A 15 -4.19 -5.25 -35.17
CA ASN A 15 -4.00 -4.17 -36.15
C ASN A 15 -3.11 -3.02 -35.67
N LEU A 16 -2.82 -2.93 -34.35
CA LEU A 16 -2.01 -1.87 -33.74
C LEU A 16 -0.75 -2.41 -33.06
N ASP A 17 -0.49 -3.72 -33.13
CA ASP A 17 0.64 -4.40 -32.48
C ASP A 17 0.75 -4.09 -30.94
N LEU A 18 -0.41 -3.82 -30.30
CA LEU A 18 -0.53 -3.42 -28.91
C LEU A 18 -0.85 -4.64 -28.05
N GLN A 19 0.16 -5.28 -27.49
CA GLN A 19 -0.03 -6.35 -26.53
C GLN A 19 -0.27 -5.77 -25.13
N ILE A 20 -1.38 -6.20 -24.47
CA ILE A 20 -1.61 -5.86 -23.06
C ILE A 20 -0.54 -6.57 -22.23
N PRO A 21 0.20 -5.85 -21.36
CA PRO A 21 1.25 -6.48 -20.58
C PRO A 21 0.71 -7.55 -19.65
N GLU A 22 1.27 -8.75 -19.74
CA GLU A 22 0.92 -9.86 -18.86
C GLU A 22 1.52 -9.66 -17.47
N VAL A 23 0.74 -10.04 -16.47
CA VAL A 23 1.19 -10.07 -15.09
C VAL A 23 2.05 -11.32 -14.87
N THR A 24 3.24 -11.14 -14.30
CA THR A 24 4.18 -12.23 -14.07
C THR A 24 4.27 -12.61 -12.58
N GLY A 25 4.73 -13.84 -12.30
CA GLY A 25 4.97 -14.34 -10.95
C GLY A 25 3.69 -14.61 -10.15
N ASP A 26 3.75 -14.37 -8.85
CA ASP A 26 2.66 -14.67 -7.90
C ASP A 26 1.31 -14.02 -8.22
N ALA A 27 1.34 -12.85 -8.86
CA ALA A 27 0.13 -12.12 -9.22
C ALA A 27 -0.56 -12.73 -10.46
N ALA A 28 0.19 -13.38 -11.37
CA ALA A 28 -0.39 -14.10 -12.49
C ALA A 28 -1.27 -15.27 -12.03
N GLU A 29 -0.88 -15.94 -10.94
CA GLU A 29 -1.68 -17.02 -10.36
C GLU A 29 -3.04 -16.53 -9.82
N LEU A 30 -3.15 -15.24 -9.44
CA LEU A 30 -4.39 -14.65 -8.93
C LEU A 30 -5.35 -14.25 -10.04
N MET A 31 -4.85 -14.04 -11.26
CA MET A 31 -5.68 -13.62 -12.39
C MET A 31 -6.62 -14.75 -12.82
N PRO A 32 -7.90 -14.46 -13.12
CA PRO A 32 -8.81 -15.43 -13.70
C PRO A 32 -8.41 -15.74 -15.14
N TRP A 33 -8.58 -17.00 -15.54
CA TRP A 33 -8.28 -17.45 -16.92
C TRP A 33 -9.21 -16.83 -17.97
N GLU A 34 -10.40 -16.47 -17.56
CA GLU A 34 -11.43 -15.86 -18.40
C GLU A 34 -12.06 -14.70 -17.64
N THR A 35 -11.93 -13.48 -18.18
CA THR A 35 -12.59 -12.30 -17.62
C THR A 35 -14.02 -12.25 -18.16
N SER A 36 -15.00 -12.56 -17.32
CA SER A 36 -16.41 -12.59 -17.71
C SER A 36 -17.23 -11.44 -17.11
N ASP A 37 -17.01 -11.12 -15.87
CA ASP A 37 -17.65 -10.04 -15.12
C ASP A 37 -16.66 -9.50 -14.07
N PHE A 38 -16.44 -8.19 -14.11
CA PHE A 38 -15.51 -7.51 -13.20
C PHE A 38 -15.76 -7.84 -11.73
N GLY A 39 -17.03 -7.92 -11.32
CA GLY A 39 -17.38 -8.21 -9.93
C GLY A 39 -17.00 -9.63 -9.51
N GLN A 40 -17.25 -10.61 -10.39
CA GLN A 40 -16.90 -12.02 -10.15
C GLN A 40 -15.39 -12.23 -10.17
N ASP A 41 -14.71 -11.60 -11.12
CA ASP A 41 -13.25 -11.67 -11.25
C ASP A 41 -12.54 -11.05 -10.06
N LEU A 42 -13.01 -9.89 -9.58
CA LEU A 42 -12.50 -9.23 -8.38
C LEU A 42 -12.72 -10.12 -7.14
N TRP A 43 -13.90 -10.73 -7.00
CA TRP A 43 -14.18 -11.65 -5.90
C TRP A 43 -13.29 -12.88 -5.92
N TYR A 44 -13.03 -13.43 -7.10
CA TYR A 44 -12.11 -14.55 -7.29
C TYR A 44 -10.68 -14.19 -6.86
N ILE A 45 -10.17 -13.01 -7.29
CA ILE A 45 -8.85 -12.51 -6.89
C ILE A 45 -8.76 -12.34 -5.38
N LEU A 46 -9.79 -11.74 -4.76
CA LEU A 46 -9.85 -11.54 -3.30
C LEU A 46 -9.81 -12.88 -2.55
N GLN A 47 -10.65 -13.83 -2.94
CA GLN A 47 -10.70 -15.14 -2.30
C GLN A 47 -9.37 -15.88 -2.42
N LYS A 48 -8.77 -15.86 -3.60
CA LYS A 48 -7.50 -16.54 -3.87
C LYS A 48 -6.32 -15.89 -3.15
N ALA A 49 -6.28 -14.55 -3.09
CA ALA A 49 -5.28 -13.81 -2.33
C ALA A 49 -5.40 -14.09 -0.82
N PHE A 50 -6.63 -14.13 -0.29
CA PHE A 50 -6.85 -14.47 1.11
C PHE A 50 -6.37 -15.88 1.45
N THR A 51 -6.66 -16.85 0.58
CA THR A 51 -6.18 -18.24 0.74
C THR A 51 -4.65 -18.31 0.71
N LYS A 52 -3.99 -17.51 -0.15
CA LYS A 52 -2.53 -17.46 -0.27
C LYS A 52 -1.86 -16.82 0.96
N VAL A 53 -2.54 -15.90 1.64
CA VAL A 53 -2.03 -15.19 2.82
C VAL A 53 -2.29 -15.97 4.12
N LEU A 54 -3.27 -16.88 4.17
CA LEU A 54 -3.60 -17.66 5.36
C LEU A 54 -2.38 -18.36 6.02
N PRO A 55 -1.48 -19.06 5.30
CA PRO A 55 -0.31 -19.67 5.93
C PRO A 55 0.67 -18.65 6.52
N MET A 56 0.69 -17.42 6.00
CA MET A 56 1.57 -16.34 6.50
C MET A 56 1.05 -15.75 7.82
N ILE A 57 -0.25 -15.84 8.08
CA ILE A 57 -0.86 -15.43 9.36
C ILE A 57 -0.26 -16.26 10.51
N SER A 58 -0.07 -17.55 10.32
CA SER A 58 0.49 -18.42 11.35
C SER A 58 1.89 -17.98 11.76
N SER A 59 2.76 -17.64 10.80
CA SER A 59 4.11 -17.15 11.07
C SER A 59 4.09 -15.79 11.78
N ALA A 60 3.23 -14.88 11.35
CA ALA A 60 3.08 -13.56 11.98
C ALA A 60 2.49 -13.68 13.41
N MET A 61 1.58 -14.63 13.65
CA MET A 61 1.06 -14.94 14.99
C MET A 61 2.15 -15.46 15.93
N VAL A 62 3.05 -16.33 15.45
CA VAL A 62 4.18 -16.81 16.26
C VAL A 62 5.06 -15.65 16.72
N ILE A 63 5.36 -14.70 15.83
CA ILE A 63 6.12 -13.49 16.20
C ILE A 63 5.35 -12.67 17.25
N CYS A 64 4.05 -12.46 17.06
CA CYS A 64 3.20 -11.73 17.99
C CYS A 64 3.19 -12.37 19.38
N LEU A 65 2.96 -13.69 19.46
CA LEU A 65 2.97 -14.45 20.73
C LEU A 65 4.35 -14.43 21.39
N SER A 66 5.43 -14.52 20.62
CA SER A 66 6.79 -14.44 21.14
C SER A 66 7.07 -13.06 21.76
N LEU A 67 6.63 -11.98 21.11
CA LEU A 67 6.77 -10.62 21.64
C LEU A 67 6.00 -10.44 22.95
N ILE A 68 4.77 -10.93 23.03
CA ILE A 68 3.96 -10.91 24.24
C ILE A 68 4.62 -11.75 25.34
N GLY A 69 5.11 -12.96 24.99
CA GLY A 69 5.83 -13.82 25.93
C GLY A 69 7.06 -13.17 26.53
N ILE A 70 7.90 -12.53 25.69
CA ILE A 70 9.07 -11.77 26.17
C ILE A 70 8.62 -10.60 27.05
N ALA A 71 7.59 -9.88 26.69
CA ALA A 71 7.07 -8.76 27.48
C ALA A 71 6.59 -9.21 28.86
N ILE A 72 5.92 -10.36 28.98
CA ILE A 72 5.49 -10.96 30.26
C ILE A 72 6.71 -11.38 31.09
N LEU A 73 7.68 -12.08 30.48
CA LEU A 73 8.90 -12.49 31.16
C LEU A 73 9.67 -11.29 31.74
N LEU A 74 9.79 -10.21 30.96
CA LEU A 74 10.42 -8.98 31.41
C LEU A 74 9.67 -8.31 32.57
N ALA A 75 8.34 -8.32 32.54
CA ALA A 75 7.51 -7.80 33.61
C ALA A 75 7.73 -8.60 34.91
N LEU A 76 7.78 -9.92 34.84
CA LEU A 76 8.08 -10.79 35.98
C LEU A 76 9.47 -10.57 36.54
N LEU A 77 10.50 -10.57 35.66
CA LEU A 77 11.90 -10.37 36.08
C LEU A 77 12.13 -9.00 36.70
N SER A 78 11.51 -7.95 36.17
CA SER A 78 11.63 -6.59 36.71
C SER A 78 11.02 -6.44 38.11
N ASN A 79 10.01 -7.25 38.43
CA ASN A 79 9.39 -7.28 39.76
C ASN A 79 10.21 -8.08 40.77
N CYS A 80 10.92 -9.14 40.35
CA CYS A 80 11.73 -9.98 41.22
C CYS A 80 13.06 -9.29 41.66
N HIS A 81 13.69 -8.48 40.79
CA HIS A 81 15.01 -7.89 41.06
C HIS A 81 14.98 -6.37 40.85
N LYS A 82 14.58 -5.61 41.86
CA LYS A 82 14.48 -4.14 41.79
C LYS A 82 15.84 -3.46 41.49
N GLN A 83 16.97 -4.01 41.97
CA GLN A 83 18.31 -3.45 41.73
C GLN A 83 18.83 -3.67 40.29
N ALA A 84 18.40 -4.74 39.61
CA ALA A 84 18.78 -5.05 38.23
C ALA A 84 17.73 -4.62 37.19
N SER A 85 16.69 -3.90 37.59
CA SER A 85 15.53 -3.62 36.72
C SER A 85 15.89 -2.85 35.47
N HIS A 86 16.92 -1.98 35.50
CA HIS A 86 17.36 -1.21 34.34
C HIS A 86 18.11 -2.09 33.32
N ALA A 87 19.02 -2.96 33.78
CA ALA A 87 19.74 -3.88 32.89
C ALA A 87 18.79 -4.91 32.24
N VAL A 88 17.84 -5.46 33.01
CA VAL A 88 16.80 -6.37 32.51
C VAL A 88 15.95 -5.67 31.47
N GLN A 89 15.56 -4.42 31.68
CA GLN A 89 14.80 -3.64 30.76
C GLN A 89 15.54 -3.38 29.44
N LEU A 90 16.83 -2.96 29.49
CA LEU A 90 17.64 -2.74 28.30
C LEU A 90 17.81 -4.03 27.49
N THR A 91 18.13 -5.14 28.17
CA THR A 91 18.24 -6.45 27.50
C THR A 91 16.94 -6.84 26.81
N GLY A 92 15.82 -6.59 27.47
CA GLY A 92 14.50 -6.86 26.91
C GLY A 92 14.17 -6.01 25.70
N ILE A 93 14.48 -4.72 25.75
CA ILE A 93 14.30 -3.81 24.59
C ILE A 93 15.14 -4.29 23.41
N ILE A 94 16.40 -4.68 23.63
CA ILE A 94 17.28 -5.19 22.58
C ILE A 94 16.74 -6.50 21.99
N ALA A 95 16.27 -7.43 22.83
CA ALA A 95 15.69 -8.69 22.38
C ALA A 95 14.44 -8.48 21.53
N ILE A 96 13.50 -7.65 21.98
CA ILE A 96 12.28 -7.31 21.25
C ILE A 96 12.63 -6.57 19.95
N ALA A 97 13.53 -5.57 20.03
CA ALA A 97 13.95 -4.80 18.87
C ALA A 97 14.60 -5.67 17.78
N SER A 98 15.45 -6.63 18.14
CA SER A 98 16.10 -7.52 17.17
C SER A 98 15.09 -8.40 16.41
N MET A 99 14.07 -8.94 17.09
CA MET A 99 13.01 -9.70 16.44
C MET A 99 12.18 -8.82 15.52
N MET A 100 11.80 -7.63 15.99
CA MET A 100 10.97 -6.70 15.24
C MET A 100 11.70 -6.10 14.04
N LEU A 101 13.02 -5.80 14.17
CA LEU A 101 13.84 -5.28 13.06
C LEU A 101 13.96 -6.28 11.91
N ASN A 102 14.14 -7.57 12.21
CA ASN A 102 14.19 -8.60 11.18
C ASN A 102 12.85 -8.69 10.41
N SER A 103 11.74 -8.70 11.14
CA SER A 103 10.40 -8.67 10.52
C SER A 103 10.15 -7.39 9.73
N ALA A 104 10.54 -6.23 10.28
CA ALA A 104 10.39 -4.94 9.61
C ALA A 104 11.22 -4.87 8.32
N HIS A 105 12.47 -5.37 8.33
CA HIS A 105 13.30 -5.42 7.13
C HIS A 105 12.63 -6.23 6.01
N SER A 106 12.10 -7.43 6.33
CA SER A 106 11.36 -8.24 5.35
C SER A 106 10.15 -7.49 4.78
N MET A 107 9.38 -6.79 5.60
CA MET A 107 8.21 -6.02 5.15
C MET A 107 8.59 -4.77 4.35
N ILE A 108 9.70 -4.09 4.69
CA ILE A 108 10.23 -2.96 3.91
C ILE A 108 10.66 -3.43 2.52
N THR A 109 11.37 -4.55 2.44
CA THR A 109 11.78 -5.14 1.16
C THR A 109 10.56 -5.51 0.32
N LEU A 110 9.58 -6.21 0.91
CA LEU A 110 8.33 -6.56 0.25
C LEU A 110 7.60 -5.33 -0.30
N ALA A 111 7.47 -4.28 0.51
CA ALA A 111 6.82 -3.03 0.10
C ALA A 111 7.57 -2.34 -1.04
N SER A 112 8.90 -2.26 -0.94
CA SER A 112 9.75 -1.66 -1.97
C SER A 112 9.69 -2.41 -3.30
N GLU A 113 9.76 -3.75 -3.26
CA GLU A 113 9.60 -4.59 -4.44
C GLU A 113 8.19 -4.45 -5.05
N THR A 114 7.16 -4.38 -4.22
CA THR A 114 5.78 -4.18 -4.69
C THR A 114 5.64 -2.86 -5.44
N VAL A 115 6.20 -1.77 -4.90
CA VAL A 115 6.21 -0.46 -5.56
C VAL A 115 6.93 -0.53 -6.90
N THR A 116 8.08 -1.19 -6.96
CA THR A 116 8.84 -1.37 -8.20
C THR A 116 8.03 -2.15 -9.24
N ARG A 117 7.43 -3.27 -8.86
CA ARG A 117 6.58 -4.09 -9.75
C ARG A 117 5.36 -3.32 -10.27
N LEU A 118 4.71 -2.53 -9.39
CA LEU A 118 3.58 -1.67 -9.78
C LEU A 118 4.01 -0.62 -10.80
N SER A 119 5.16 0.03 -10.58
CA SER A 119 5.72 1.02 -11.50
C SER A 119 6.12 0.40 -12.84
N GLU A 120 6.77 -0.77 -12.82
CA GLU A 120 7.13 -1.51 -14.05
C GLU A 120 5.88 -1.87 -14.85
N TYR A 121 4.85 -2.39 -14.19
CA TYR A 121 3.57 -2.68 -14.83
C TYR A 121 2.93 -1.41 -15.40
N GLY A 122 2.93 -0.31 -14.64
CA GLY A 122 2.44 0.99 -15.11
C GLY A 122 3.16 1.47 -16.38
N LYS A 123 4.50 1.37 -16.42
CA LYS A 123 5.30 1.74 -17.61
C LYS A 123 4.97 0.92 -18.84
N LEU A 124 4.54 -0.33 -18.68
CA LEU A 124 4.12 -1.18 -19.79
C LEU A 124 2.66 -0.92 -20.20
N LEU A 125 1.78 -0.66 -19.24
CA LEU A 125 0.34 -0.47 -19.48
C LEU A 125 0.02 0.91 -20.05
N LEU A 126 0.66 1.98 -19.55
CA LEU A 126 0.36 3.36 -19.94
C LEU A 126 0.52 3.64 -21.45
N PRO A 127 1.56 3.16 -22.14
CA PRO A 127 1.67 3.32 -23.60
C PRO A 127 0.49 2.68 -24.36
N VAL A 128 0.05 1.50 -23.90
CA VAL A 128 -1.07 0.77 -24.52
C VAL A 128 -2.37 1.58 -24.39
N LEU A 129 -2.66 2.08 -23.18
CA LEU A 129 -3.83 2.93 -22.93
C LEU A 129 -3.75 4.26 -23.70
N THR A 130 -2.55 4.83 -23.83
CA THR A 130 -2.32 6.07 -24.59
C THR A 130 -2.60 5.88 -26.06
N ALA A 131 -2.13 4.79 -26.65
CA ALA A 131 -2.37 4.45 -28.04
C ALA A 131 -3.87 4.16 -28.29
N ALA A 132 -4.54 3.45 -27.37
CA ALA A 132 -5.97 3.19 -27.46
C ALA A 132 -6.79 4.49 -27.38
N LEU A 133 -6.45 5.44 -26.51
CA LEU A 133 -7.10 6.74 -26.40
C LEU A 133 -6.84 7.60 -27.65
N ALA A 134 -5.63 7.58 -28.19
CA ALA A 134 -5.29 8.30 -29.43
C ALA A 134 -6.09 7.77 -30.63
N ALA A 135 -6.23 6.45 -30.74
CA ALA A 135 -7.05 5.80 -31.76
C ALA A 135 -8.54 6.13 -31.65
N ALA A 136 -9.04 6.39 -30.44
CA ALA A 136 -10.40 6.85 -30.17
C ALA A 136 -10.63 8.34 -30.48
N GLY A 137 -9.63 9.06 -31.00
CA GLY A 137 -9.72 10.47 -31.38
C GLY A 137 -9.22 11.48 -30.34
N GLY A 138 -8.74 11.01 -29.20
CA GLY A 138 -8.23 11.84 -28.09
C GLY A 138 -6.73 12.12 -28.14
N SER A 139 -6.15 12.36 -29.32
CA SER A 139 -4.69 12.41 -29.51
C SER A 139 -3.94 13.43 -28.65
N THR A 140 -4.49 14.62 -28.46
CA THR A 140 -3.85 15.67 -27.62
C THR A 140 -3.97 15.36 -26.13
N SER A 141 -5.12 14.86 -25.69
CA SER A 141 -5.36 14.49 -24.29
C SER A 141 -4.55 13.27 -23.88
N SER A 142 -4.37 12.29 -24.78
CA SER A 142 -3.63 11.06 -24.50
C SER A 142 -2.15 11.33 -24.21
N ALA A 143 -1.50 12.15 -25.02
CA ALA A 143 -0.10 12.48 -24.83
C ALA A 143 0.17 13.24 -23.52
N SER A 144 -0.71 14.19 -23.17
CA SER A 144 -0.58 14.95 -21.93
C SER A 144 -0.80 14.05 -20.70
N LEU A 145 -1.81 13.20 -20.69
CA LEU A 145 -2.07 12.24 -19.61
C LEU A 145 -0.91 11.27 -19.41
N TYR A 146 -0.41 10.70 -20.51
CA TYR A 146 0.76 9.81 -20.47
C TYR A 146 1.97 10.48 -19.83
N THR A 147 2.34 11.66 -20.34
CA THR A 147 3.53 12.38 -19.86
C THR A 147 3.44 12.66 -18.37
N VAL A 148 2.30 13.15 -17.92
CA VAL A 148 2.13 13.51 -16.50
C VAL A 148 2.10 12.28 -15.61
N THR A 149 1.35 11.24 -15.99
CA THR A 149 1.31 10.01 -15.19
C THR A 149 2.70 9.38 -15.09
N ALA A 150 3.44 9.32 -16.21
CA ALA A 150 4.79 8.76 -16.23
C ALA A 150 5.77 9.58 -15.36
N VAL A 151 5.66 10.92 -15.38
CA VAL A 151 6.48 11.79 -14.52
C VAL A 151 6.14 11.59 -13.04
N PHE A 152 4.84 11.57 -12.68
CA PHE A 152 4.44 11.35 -11.29
C PHE A 152 4.85 9.96 -10.79
N ASP A 153 4.69 8.91 -11.59
CA ASP A 153 5.13 7.56 -11.26
C ASP A 153 6.65 7.52 -11.02
N ALA A 154 7.45 8.11 -11.91
CA ALA A 154 8.90 8.18 -11.75
C ALA A 154 9.32 8.96 -10.50
N VAL A 155 8.68 10.11 -10.22
CA VAL A 155 8.95 10.93 -9.02
C VAL A 155 8.61 10.15 -7.75
N ILE A 156 7.47 9.48 -7.72
CA ILE A 156 7.04 8.68 -6.56
C ILE A 156 8.01 7.53 -6.31
N CYS A 157 8.34 6.76 -7.34
CA CYS A 157 9.28 5.64 -7.19
C CYS A 157 10.65 6.12 -6.70
N ALA A 158 11.14 7.23 -7.23
CA ALA A 158 12.39 7.85 -6.76
C ALA A 158 12.26 8.33 -5.29
N ALA A 159 11.17 9.00 -4.93
CA ALA A 159 10.93 9.46 -3.57
C ALA A 159 10.83 8.29 -2.58
N ILE A 160 10.15 7.20 -2.94
CA ILE A 160 10.04 6.01 -2.11
C ILE A 160 11.42 5.38 -1.91
N SER A 161 12.14 5.09 -2.99
CA SER A 161 13.40 4.35 -2.93
C SER A 161 14.52 5.16 -2.27
N HIS A 162 14.63 6.45 -2.55
CA HIS A 162 15.75 7.27 -2.11
C HIS A 162 15.49 8.10 -0.86
N ILE A 163 14.22 8.35 -0.51
CA ILE A 163 13.85 9.17 0.65
C ILE A 163 13.10 8.34 1.67
N LEU A 164 11.94 7.78 1.31
CA LEU A 164 11.04 7.18 2.29
C LEU A 164 11.59 5.91 2.93
N VAL A 165 12.16 4.99 2.14
CA VAL A 165 12.74 3.76 2.65
C VAL A 165 13.88 4.05 3.63
N PRO A 166 14.90 4.87 3.31
CA PRO A 166 15.92 5.27 4.29
C PRO A 166 15.34 5.96 5.53
N PHE A 167 14.34 6.84 5.37
CA PHE A 167 13.70 7.50 6.51
C PHE A 167 12.94 6.52 7.42
N ILE A 168 12.35 5.46 6.88
CA ILE A 168 11.73 4.40 7.69
C ILE A 168 12.77 3.66 8.52
N TYR A 169 13.95 3.35 7.97
CA TYR A 169 15.06 2.75 8.75
C TYR A 169 15.56 3.68 9.83
N ILE A 170 15.73 4.99 9.54
CA ILE A 170 16.09 6.00 10.53
C ILE A 170 15.02 6.07 11.63
N PHE A 171 13.76 6.10 11.28
CA PHE A 171 12.63 6.10 12.22
C PHE A 171 12.69 4.87 13.14
N LEU A 172 12.86 3.65 12.61
CA LEU A 172 12.95 2.42 13.40
C LEU A 172 14.17 2.44 14.35
N THR A 173 15.31 2.93 13.88
CA THR A 173 16.51 3.07 14.72
C THR A 173 16.27 4.06 15.87
N LEU A 174 15.64 5.19 15.58
CA LEU A 174 15.27 6.18 16.61
C LEU A 174 14.24 5.65 17.59
N CYS A 175 13.29 4.78 17.17
CA CYS A 175 12.34 4.14 18.06
C CYS A 175 13.04 3.21 19.06
N VAL A 176 14.00 2.41 18.59
CA VAL A 176 14.80 1.53 19.46
C VAL A 176 15.63 2.36 20.44
N ALA A 177 16.36 3.37 19.95
CA ALA A 177 17.18 4.23 20.78
C ALA A 177 16.35 4.99 21.83
N ASN A 178 15.20 5.56 21.43
CA ASN A 178 14.30 6.27 22.36
C ASN A 178 13.74 5.33 23.45
N SER A 179 13.40 4.09 23.08
CA SER A 179 12.90 3.12 24.06
C SER A 179 13.99 2.66 25.05
N ALA A 180 15.26 2.64 24.62
CA ALA A 180 16.41 2.25 25.45
C ALA A 180 16.87 3.36 26.40
N PHE A 181 16.95 4.61 25.93
CA PHE A 181 17.57 5.71 26.66
C PHE A 181 16.57 6.70 27.27
N GLU A 182 15.31 6.68 26.86
CA GLU A 182 14.24 7.59 27.36
C GLU A 182 14.59 9.08 27.23
N ASP A 183 15.32 9.45 26.16
CA ASP A 183 15.80 10.82 25.95
C ASP A 183 14.78 11.65 25.18
N ALA A 184 14.48 12.84 25.70
CA ALA A 184 13.56 13.80 25.07
C ALA A 184 14.03 14.26 23.67
N LEU A 185 15.34 14.28 23.40
CA LEU A 185 15.88 14.61 22.08
C LEU A 185 15.57 13.51 21.08
N LEU A 186 15.80 12.23 21.46
CA LEU A 186 15.50 11.07 20.62
C LEU A 186 14.01 10.99 20.30
N GLN A 187 13.15 11.30 21.28
CA GLN A 187 11.71 11.38 21.06
C GLN A 187 11.34 12.43 20.00
N LYS A 188 11.91 13.64 20.09
CA LYS A 188 11.67 14.70 19.10
C LYS A 188 12.17 14.30 17.70
N LEU A 189 13.34 13.68 17.59
CA LEU A 189 13.87 13.20 16.31
C LEU A 189 13.01 12.10 15.70
N ARG A 190 12.52 11.15 16.51
CA ARG A 190 11.56 10.13 16.09
C ARG A 190 10.27 10.77 15.55
N ASP A 191 9.70 11.72 16.29
CA ASP A 191 8.46 12.38 15.91
C ASP A 191 8.64 13.24 14.65
N LEU A 192 9.81 13.88 14.49
CA LEU A 192 10.18 14.59 13.26
C LEU A 192 10.26 13.62 12.06
N SER A 193 10.92 12.47 12.21
CA SER A 193 11.01 11.46 11.15
C SER A 193 9.63 10.96 10.75
N LYS A 194 8.75 10.69 11.73
CA LYS A 194 7.36 10.32 11.51
C LYS A 194 6.60 11.41 10.74
N TRP A 195 6.79 12.67 11.11
CA TRP A 195 6.16 13.80 10.44
C TRP A 195 6.63 13.93 8.99
N VAL A 196 7.94 13.82 8.73
CA VAL A 196 8.52 13.90 7.37
C VAL A 196 7.93 12.82 6.47
N ILE A 197 7.90 11.55 6.92
CA ILE A 197 7.34 10.43 6.14
C ILE A 197 5.86 10.70 5.82
N THR A 198 5.08 11.05 6.82
CA THR A 198 3.63 11.27 6.67
C THR A 198 3.35 12.47 5.74
N TRP A 199 4.11 13.56 5.91
CA TRP A 199 3.93 14.78 5.11
C TRP A 199 4.32 14.55 3.64
N SER A 200 5.43 13.84 3.39
CA SER A 200 5.87 13.49 2.04
C SER A 200 4.81 12.69 1.28
N MET A 201 4.21 11.67 1.94
CA MET A 201 3.14 10.87 1.33
C MET A 201 1.92 11.72 0.99
N LYS A 202 1.47 12.56 1.94
CA LYS A 202 0.33 13.45 1.73
C LYS A 202 0.58 14.44 0.59
N LEU A 203 1.78 15.03 0.55
CA LEU A 203 2.14 16.00 -0.49
C LEU A 203 2.08 15.39 -1.88
N ILE A 204 2.68 14.21 -2.06
CA ILE A 204 2.71 13.50 -3.33
C ILE A 204 1.28 13.20 -3.81
N LEU A 205 0.45 12.62 -2.95
CA LEU A 205 -0.94 12.27 -3.30
C LEU A 205 -1.78 13.52 -3.58
N THR A 206 -1.64 14.57 -2.75
CA THR A 206 -2.37 15.83 -2.95
C THR A 206 -1.95 16.53 -4.25
N ALA A 207 -0.65 16.56 -4.55
CA ALA A 207 -0.16 17.14 -5.80
C ALA A 207 -0.74 16.42 -7.03
N PHE A 208 -0.74 15.08 -7.01
CA PHE A 208 -1.31 14.28 -8.09
C PHE A 208 -2.82 14.48 -8.24
N THR A 209 -3.58 14.36 -7.16
CA THR A 209 -5.04 14.53 -7.19
C THR A 209 -5.45 15.96 -7.58
N SER A 210 -4.70 16.97 -7.12
CA SER A 210 -4.93 18.37 -7.53
C SER A 210 -4.70 18.57 -9.02
N TYR A 211 -3.62 17.98 -9.55
CA TYR A 211 -3.33 18.06 -10.99
C TYR A 211 -4.47 17.43 -11.81
N ILE A 212 -4.89 16.22 -11.47
CA ILE A 212 -5.99 15.53 -12.16
C ILE A 212 -7.30 16.32 -12.08
N SER A 213 -7.57 16.94 -10.94
CA SER A 213 -8.77 17.78 -10.75
C SER A 213 -8.74 19.05 -11.62
N ILE A 214 -7.59 19.71 -11.74
CA ILE A 214 -7.41 20.93 -12.55
C ILE A 214 -7.47 20.61 -14.04
N SER A 215 -6.96 19.45 -14.46
CA SER A 215 -6.98 19.04 -15.87
C SER A 215 -8.39 18.74 -16.42
N GLY A 216 -9.42 18.84 -15.59
CA GLY A 216 -10.83 18.72 -16.00
C GLY A 216 -11.28 17.30 -16.33
N ILE A 217 -10.41 16.30 -16.13
CA ILE A 217 -10.65 14.91 -16.52
C ILE A 217 -11.69 14.24 -15.59
N ILE A 218 -11.86 14.74 -14.36
CA ILE A 218 -12.78 14.19 -13.34
C ILE A 218 -14.11 14.97 -13.25
N THR A 219 -14.47 15.80 -14.17
CA THR A 219 -15.72 16.57 -14.09
C THR A 219 -16.96 15.79 -14.52
N GLY A 220 -17.35 14.80 -13.72
CA GLY A 220 -18.70 14.24 -13.70
C GLY A 220 -19.40 14.68 -12.42
N THR A 221 -20.28 15.67 -12.50
CA THR A 221 -20.82 16.42 -11.36
C THR A 221 -21.86 15.70 -10.49
N ALA A 222 -22.34 14.52 -10.86
CA ALA A 222 -23.43 13.83 -10.14
C ALA A 222 -22.98 12.90 -8.99
N ASP A 223 -21.77 12.35 -9.06
CA ASP A 223 -21.32 11.34 -8.09
C ASP A 223 -20.47 11.91 -6.93
N GLN A 224 -20.12 13.19 -6.98
CA GLN A 224 -19.23 13.82 -5.99
C GLN A 224 -19.80 13.86 -4.56
N ALA A 225 -21.12 13.88 -4.41
CA ALA A 225 -21.74 13.94 -3.09
C ALA A 225 -21.71 12.58 -2.35
N ALA A 226 -21.96 11.48 -3.08
CA ALA A 226 -21.90 10.12 -2.53
C ALA A 226 -20.48 9.72 -2.16
N VAL A 227 -19.52 10.07 -3.03
CA VAL A 227 -18.10 9.85 -2.85
C VAL A 227 -17.55 10.64 -1.65
N LYS A 228 -17.99 11.89 -1.48
CA LYS A 228 -17.59 12.74 -0.35
C LYS A 228 -18.10 12.21 1.00
N ALA A 229 -19.28 11.62 1.02
CA ALA A 229 -19.84 10.99 2.22
C ALA A 229 -19.06 9.72 2.62
N THR A 230 -18.71 8.86 1.66
CA THR A 230 -17.90 7.66 1.89
C THR A 230 -16.48 8.04 2.36
N LYS A 231 -15.90 9.09 1.79
CA LYS A 231 -14.59 9.65 2.15
C LYS A 231 -14.51 10.10 3.62
N MET A 232 -15.55 10.78 4.11
CA MET A 232 -15.63 11.22 5.50
C MET A 232 -15.72 10.05 6.49
N THR A 233 -16.41 8.98 6.12
CA THR A 233 -16.60 7.82 7.01
C THR A 233 -15.34 6.97 7.14
N ILE A 234 -14.59 6.78 6.04
CA ILE A 234 -13.36 5.96 6.04
C ILE A 234 -12.17 6.71 6.62
N SER A 235 -12.04 8.03 6.37
CA SER A 235 -10.93 8.84 6.89
C SER A 235 -10.95 9.01 8.41
N SER A 236 -12.10 8.85 9.05
CA SER A 236 -12.24 8.92 10.51
C SER A 236 -11.89 7.62 11.24
N ALA A 237 -11.96 6.48 10.55
CA ALA A 237 -11.79 5.16 11.16
C ALA A 237 -10.31 4.75 11.37
N ILE A 238 -9.37 5.21 10.53
CA ILE A 238 -7.95 4.82 10.61
C ILE A 238 -7.04 6.05 10.45
N PRO A 239 -6.39 6.55 11.52
CA PRO A 239 -5.75 7.87 11.55
C PRO A 239 -4.57 8.08 10.58
N VAL A 240 -3.89 7.00 10.14
CA VAL A 240 -2.71 7.09 9.27
C VAL A 240 -3.01 6.66 7.83
N VAL A 241 -3.91 5.71 7.64
CA VAL A 241 -4.21 5.06 6.35
C VAL A 241 -5.62 5.42 5.85
N GLY A 242 -6.50 5.93 6.72
CA GLY A 242 -7.91 6.16 6.42
C GLY A 242 -8.16 7.15 5.26
N GLY A 243 -7.32 8.18 5.13
CA GLY A 243 -7.39 9.09 3.99
C GLY A 243 -7.04 8.42 2.66
N MET A 244 -6.02 7.56 2.64
CA MET A 244 -5.58 6.84 1.44
C MET A 244 -6.56 5.74 1.04
N LEU A 245 -7.14 5.04 2.01
CA LEU A 245 -8.17 4.03 1.75
C LEU A 245 -9.47 4.66 1.24
N SER A 246 -9.80 5.87 1.70
CA SER A 246 -10.92 6.68 1.20
C SER A 246 -10.72 7.07 -0.27
N ASP A 247 -9.52 7.55 -0.61
CA ASP A 247 -9.19 7.92 -1.99
C ASP A 247 -9.17 6.69 -2.92
N ALA A 248 -8.76 5.52 -2.40
CA ALA A 248 -8.85 4.24 -3.11
C ALA A 248 -10.29 3.82 -3.39
N SER A 249 -11.17 3.93 -2.40
CA SER A 249 -12.59 3.58 -2.53
C SER A 249 -13.30 4.48 -3.54
N GLU A 250 -12.96 5.79 -3.56
CA GLU A 250 -13.48 6.75 -4.55
C GLU A 250 -13.06 6.36 -5.96
N THR A 251 -11.78 6.04 -6.14
CA THR A 251 -11.24 5.66 -7.45
C THR A 251 -11.84 4.36 -7.97
N VAL A 252 -12.04 3.37 -7.10
CA VAL A 252 -12.68 2.10 -7.46
C VAL A 252 -14.16 2.27 -7.81
N LEU A 253 -14.90 3.11 -7.09
CA LEU A 253 -16.31 3.40 -7.38
C LEU A 253 -16.48 4.14 -8.71
N ILE A 254 -15.64 5.13 -8.99
CA ILE A 254 -15.63 5.84 -10.28
C ILE A 254 -15.18 4.88 -11.39
N GLY A 255 -14.17 4.06 -11.16
CA GLY A 255 -13.68 3.05 -12.09
C GLY A 255 -14.74 2.03 -12.46
N ALA A 256 -15.54 1.55 -11.51
CA ALA A 256 -16.64 0.60 -11.76
C ALA A 256 -17.71 1.16 -12.71
N SER A 257 -17.97 2.47 -12.68
CA SER A 257 -18.91 3.12 -13.60
C SER A 257 -18.38 3.28 -15.03
N VAL A 258 -17.06 3.24 -15.21
CA VAL A 258 -16.36 3.51 -16.49
C VAL A 258 -15.84 2.22 -17.16
N VAL A 259 -15.90 1.07 -16.47
CA VAL A 259 -15.35 -0.21 -16.93
C VAL A 259 -16.20 -0.81 -18.08
N LYS A 260 -16.07 -0.24 -19.27
CA LYS A 260 -16.65 -0.81 -20.52
C LYS A 260 -15.58 -1.38 -21.46
N ASN A 261 -14.31 -1.08 -21.27
CA ASN A 261 -13.26 -1.49 -22.20
C ASN A 261 -12.39 -2.62 -21.61
N ALA A 262 -12.23 -3.70 -22.37
CA ALA A 262 -11.51 -4.91 -21.95
C ALA A 262 -10.08 -4.66 -21.41
N ALA A 263 -9.32 -3.77 -22.06
CA ALA A 263 -7.95 -3.42 -21.66
C ALA A 263 -7.89 -2.70 -20.30
N GLY A 264 -8.89 -1.85 -20.02
CA GLY A 264 -8.96 -1.16 -18.74
C GLY A 264 -9.37 -2.07 -17.60
N ILE A 265 -10.33 -2.98 -17.83
CA ILE A 265 -10.75 -3.99 -16.86
C ILE A 265 -9.56 -4.87 -16.49
N TYR A 266 -8.86 -5.40 -17.48
CA TYR A 266 -7.68 -6.23 -17.27
C TYR A 266 -6.59 -5.47 -16.52
N GLY A 267 -6.31 -4.23 -16.90
CA GLY A 267 -5.32 -3.38 -16.25
C GLY A 267 -5.62 -3.13 -14.77
N ILE A 268 -6.88 -2.87 -14.41
CA ILE A 268 -7.31 -2.68 -13.01
C ILE A 268 -7.18 -4.01 -12.24
N LEU A 269 -7.66 -5.13 -12.77
CA LEU A 269 -7.56 -6.44 -12.13
C LEU A 269 -6.11 -6.85 -11.92
N ALA A 270 -5.25 -6.60 -12.90
CA ALA A 270 -3.82 -6.84 -12.82
C ALA A 270 -3.13 -6.02 -11.74
N LEU A 271 -3.43 -4.72 -11.63
CA LEU A 271 -2.91 -3.87 -10.55
C LEU A 271 -3.36 -4.38 -9.18
N ILE A 272 -4.64 -4.75 -9.05
CA ILE A 272 -5.18 -5.28 -7.80
C ILE A 272 -4.49 -6.61 -7.45
N SER A 273 -4.28 -7.50 -8.41
CA SER A 273 -3.60 -8.78 -8.18
C SER A 273 -2.14 -8.61 -7.74
N LEU A 274 -1.42 -7.63 -8.32
CA LEU A 274 -0.04 -7.29 -7.93
C LEU A 274 0.05 -6.74 -6.50
N LEU A 275 -0.92 -5.92 -6.10
CA LEU A 275 -0.91 -5.24 -4.80
C LEU A 275 -1.46 -6.11 -3.67
N LEU A 276 -2.49 -6.92 -3.92
CA LEU A 276 -3.37 -7.45 -2.88
C LEU A 276 -2.65 -8.34 -1.88
N VAL A 277 -1.81 -9.27 -2.34
CA VAL A 277 -1.05 -10.17 -1.44
C VAL A 277 -0.06 -9.41 -0.58
N PRO A 278 0.84 -8.57 -1.13
CA PRO A 278 1.75 -7.76 -0.32
C PRO A 278 1.02 -6.83 0.66
N LEU A 279 -0.07 -6.21 0.22
CA LEU A 279 -0.87 -5.32 1.07
C LEU A 279 -1.46 -6.07 2.27
N LEU A 280 -2.06 -7.25 2.03
CA LEU A 280 -2.61 -8.09 3.09
C LEU A 280 -1.53 -8.55 4.07
N GLN A 281 -0.34 -8.94 3.60
CA GLN A 281 0.77 -9.34 4.46
C GLN A 281 1.19 -8.21 5.39
N ILE A 282 1.41 -7.01 4.86
CA ILE A 282 1.79 -5.84 5.66
C ILE A 282 0.65 -5.43 6.61
N ALA A 283 -0.61 -5.50 6.16
CA ALA A 283 -1.78 -5.18 6.98
C ALA A 283 -1.94 -6.15 8.16
N ILE A 284 -1.73 -7.44 7.95
CA ILE A 284 -1.76 -8.45 9.01
C ILE A 284 -0.64 -8.20 10.01
N GLN A 285 0.58 -7.94 9.54
CA GLN A 285 1.71 -7.62 10.40
C GLN A 285 1.44 -6.35 11.22
N TYR A 286 0.87 -5.31 10.60
CA TYR A 286 0.42 -4.10 11.28
C TYR A 286 -0.59 -4.41 12.40
N ALA A 287 -1.64 -5.17 12.07
CA ALA A 287 -2.70 -5.50 13.02
C ALA A 287 -2.17 -6.33 14.18
N LEU A 288 -1.35 -7.36 13.91
CA LEU A 288 -0.79 -8.21 14.96
C LEU A 288 0.18 -7.46 15.88
N LEU A 289 1.00 -6.56 15.34
CA LEU A 289 1.86 -5.71 16.17
C LEU A 289 1.04 -4.75 17.04
N ARG A 290 -0.04 -4.19 16.55
CA ARG A 290 -0.99 -3.37 17.33
C ARG A 290 -1.64 -4.17 18.46
N ILE A 291 -2.06 -5.40 18.18
CA ILE A 291 -2.61 -6.30 19.17
C ILE A 291 -1.54 -6.67 20.21
N ALA A 292 -0.31 -6.99 19.77
CA ALA A 292 0.79 -7.29 20.69
C ALA A 292 1.10 -6.11 21.61
N ALA A 293 1.16 -4.89 21.09
CA ALA A 293 1.37 -3.67 21.88
C ALA A 293 0.24 -3.46 22.90
N ALA A 294 -1.02 -3.60 22.46
CA ALA A 294 -2.18 -3.45 23.33
C ALA A 294 -2.21 -4.48 24.45
N LEU A 295 -1.98 -5.76 24.15
CA LEU A 295 -1.96 -6.82 25.16
C LEU A 295 -0.77 -6.67 26.12
N SER A 296 0.41 -6.31 25.59
CA SER A 296 1.61 -6.08 26.42
C SER A 296 1.44 -4.89 27.34
N SER A 297 0.59 -3.91 27.01
CA SER A 297 0.33 -2.74 27.87
C SER A 297 -0.29 -3.07 29.22
N LEU A 298 -0.86 -4.28 29.38
CA LEU A 298 -1.45 -4.72 30.63
C LEU A 298 -0.38 -5.06 31.70
N PHE A 299 0.85 -5.41 31.29
CA PHE A 299 1.88 -5.87 32.22
C PHE A 299 3.28 -5.31 31.96
N ALA A 300 3.57 -4.90 30.74
CA ALA A 300 4.89 -4.41 30.38
C ALA A 300 5.04 -2.90 30.66
N LYS A 301 6.29 -2.46 30.79
CA LYS A 301 6.58 -1.03 30.93
C LYS A 301 6.22 -0.28 29.64
N LYS A 302 5.82 0.99 29.79
CA LYS A 302 5.37 1.87 28.72
C LYS A 302 6.34 1.93 27.54
N ASN A 303 7.66 1.89 27.76
CA ASN A 303 8.66 1.97 26.72
C ASN A 303 8.63 0.77 25.77
N ILE A 304 8.40 -0.43 26.29
CA ILE A 304 8.29 -1.65 25.48
C ILE A 304 7.01 -1.58 24.62
N CYS A 305 5.91 -1.14 25.20
CA CYS A 305 4.66 -0.98 24.48
C CYS A 305 4.76 0.09 23.38
N ASN A 306 5.40 1.23 23.70
CA ASN A 306 5.65 2.29 22.73
C ASN A 306 6.54 1.81 21.57
N LEU A 307 7.56 0.99 21.85
CA LEU A 307 8.40 0.40 20.82
C LEU A 307 7.58 -0.46 19.85
N MET A 308 6.75 -1.36 20.37
CA MET A 308 5.87 -2.20 19.54
C MET A 308 4.90 -1.36 18.71
N ASP A 309 4.36 -0.30 19.31
CA ASP A 309 3.42 0.62 18.66
C ASP A 309 4.08 1.44 17.55
N ASP A 310 5.33 1.88 17.75
CA ASP A 310 6.12 2.59 16.76
C ASP A 310 6.47 1.68 15.56
N PHE A 311 6.81 0.40 15.82
CA PHE A 311 7.03 -0.57 14.74
C PHE A 311 5.74 -0.88 13.96
N ALA A 312 4.60 -0.98 14.64
CA ALA A 312 3.31 -1.05 13.97
C ALA A 312 3.08 0.22 13.11
N GLY A 313 3.44 1.39 13.62
CA GLY A 313 3.41 2.64 12.86
C GLY A 313 4.26 2.59 11.58
N ALA A 314 5.45 1.97 11.64
CA ALA A 314 6.28 1.75 10.44
C ALA A 314 5.57 0.87 9.39
N MET A 315 4.87 -0.21 9.83
CA MET A 315 4.05 -1.02 8.91
C MET A 315 2.93 -0.18 8.28
N GLY A 316 2.34 0.76 9.04
CA GLY A 316 1.38 1.73 8.51
C GLY A 316 1.96 2.63 7.42
N PHE A 317 3.24 3.04 7.53
CA PHE A 317 3.90 3.79 6.46
C PHE A 317 4.11 2.95 5.21
N LEU A 318 4.45 1.66 5.35
CA LEU A 318 4.59 0.75 4.21
C LEU A 318 3.25 0.54 3.49
N LEU A 319 2.15 0.38 4.23
CA LEU A 319 0.80 0.33 3.66
C LEU A 319 0.45 1.61 2.90
N ALA A 320 0.77 2.76 3.49
CA ALA A 320 0.55 4.05 2.87
C ALA A 320 1.34 4.20 1.58
N MET A 321 2.61 3.79 1.58
CA MET A 321 3.53 3.85 0.45
C MET A 321 3.05 2.99 -0.74
N THR A 322 2.77 1.72 -0.50
CA THR A 322 2.28 0.79 -1.53
C THR A 322 0.90 1.20 -2.04
N GLY A 323 0.00 1.63 -1.14
CA GLY A 323 -1.33 2.13 -1.48
C GLY A 323 -1.28 3.39 -2.35
N THR A 324 -0.39 4.34 -2.04
CA THR A 324 -0.26 5.58 -2.83
C THR A 324 0.11 5.31 -4.29
N VAL A 325 1.09 4.44 -4.54
CA VAL A 325 1.49 4.07 -5.90
C VAL A 325 0.34 3.40 -6.65
N CYS A 326 -0.31 2.44 -6.01
CA CYS A 326 -1.48 1.78 -6.61
C CYS A 326 -2.60 2.77 -6.94
N LEU A 327 -2.90 3.70 -6.03
CA LEU A 327 -3.92 4.73 -6.25
C LEU A 327 -3.61 5.61 -7.45
N ILE A 328 -2.37 6.06 -7.60
CA ILE A 328 -1.96 6.88 -8.73
C ILE A 328 -2.14 6.13 -10.05
N LEU A 329 -1.72 4.87 -10.10
CA LEU A 329 -1.91 4.05 -11.29
C LEU A 329 -3.39 3.76 -11.58
N LEU A 330 -4.19 3.45 -10.55
CA LEU A 330 -5.65 3.26 -10.71
C LEU A 330 -6.34 4.52 -11.23
N ILE A 331 -6.07 5.68 -10.61
CA ILE A 331 -6.63 6.96 -11.07
C ILE A 331 -6.21 7.23 -12.52
N SER A 332 -4.97 6.94 -12.87
CA SER A 332 -4.46 7.12 -14.24
C SER A 332 -5.22 6.25 -15.23
N ILE A 333 -5.39 4.95 -14.95
CA ILE A 333 -6.16 4.04 -15.80
C ILE A 333 -7.61 4.55 -15.96
N VAL A 334 -8.25 4.95 -14.87
CA VAL A 334 -9.63 5.48 -14.91
C VAL A 334 -9.70 6.76 -15.76
N CYS A 335 -8.70 7.64 -15.69
CA CYS A 335 -8.64 8.85 -16.51
C CYS A 335 -8.51 8.51 -18.01
N PHE A 336 -7.65 7.55 -18.37
CA PHE A 336 -7.52 7.07 -19.73
C PHE A 336 -8.85 6.48 -20.24
N LEU A 337 -9.51 5.63 -19.45
CA LEU A 337 -10.78 5.03 -19.81
C LEU A 337 -11.91 6.06 -20.00
N LYS A 338 -11.94 7.11 -19.16
CA LYS A 338 -12.93 8.18 -19.29
C LYS A 338 -12.67 9.05 -20.52
N GLY A 339 -11.42 9.23 -20.91
CA GLY A 339 -11.06 9.96 -22.12
C GLY A 339 -11.41 9.25 -23.43
N MET A 340 -11.66 7.92 -23.37
CA MET A 340 -12.11 7.10 -24.52
C MET A 340 -13.65 7.04 -24.69
N GLY A 341 -14.43 7.56 -23.78
CA GLY A 341 -15.92 7.59 -23.82
C GLY A 341 -16.44 8.96 -24.05
#